data_160a1bf2b57a758be58f87cb14a06790
#
_entry.id   160a1bf2b57a758be58f87cb14a06790
#
_cell.length_a   1.000
_cell.length_b   1.000
_cell.length_c   1.000
_cell.angle_alpha   90.00
_cell.angle_beta   90.00
_cell.angle_gamma   90.00
#
_symmetry.space_group_name_H-M   'P 1'
#
loop_
_entity.id
_entity.type
_entity.pdbx_description
1 polymer ?
#
loop_
_entity_poly.entity_id
_entity_poly.type
_entity_poly.pdbx_seq_one_letter_code
_entity_poly.pdbx_strand_id
1 'polypeptide(L)'
;MERTHPVTAAMYFLSVILITAIVQSPVFMAEALVCSAVFAFLLNGKTAARTLFVMLPMALLAAVINLLFSNRGITVLAKLPSGNSITLETLIFSLFTGAMTISFVMWFIGLNKCMTSDKTVYLLGKALPSLALLLSMTLRSVPMFARRAKQAAAAQRFVGNDIYEGNFRSRIRSGVHVLSVAVTDTLEHSAYTARSM
;
A
#
# COMPACT_ATOMS: atom_id res chain seq x y z
N MET A 1 -0.52 19.75 7.15
CA MET A 1 -1.15 19.12 5.97
C MET A 1 -2.55 18.54 6.21
N GLU A 2 -3.03 18.48 7.43
CA GLU A 2 -4.43 18.07 7.73
C GLU A 2 -5.50 19.03 7.16
N ARG A 3 -5.13 20.29 6.93
CA ARG A 3 -6.06 21.35 6.47
C ARG A 3 -6.16 21.51 4.94
N THR A 4 -5.43 20.73 4.14
CA THR A 4 -5.52 20.84 2.68
C THR A 4 -6.79 20.16 2.17
N HIS A 5 -7.42 20.81 1.19
CA HIS A 5 -8.62 20.26 0.56
C HIS A 5 -8.30 18.90 -0.11
N PRO A 6 -9.15 17.87 0.06
CA PRO A 6 -8.88 16.52 -0.47
C PRO A 6 -8.60 16.47 -1.96
N VAL A 7 -9.31 17.26 -2.74
CA VAL A 7 -9.15 17.34 -4.21
C VAL A 7 -7.78 17.87 -4.59
N THR A 8 -7.32 18.93 -3.92
CA THR A 8 -6.01 19.54 -4.20
C THR A 8 -4.88 18.57 -3.89
N ALA A 9 -4.96 17.86 -2.74
CA ALA A 9 -3.96 16.87 -2.39
C ALA A 9 -3.93 15.71 -3.40
N ALA A 10 -5.09 15.18 -3.79
CA ALA A 10 -5.17 14.10 -4.77
C ALA A 10 -4.61 14.51 -6.12
N MET A 11 -4.98 15.68 -6.63
CA MET A 11 -4.49 16.20 -7.91
C MET A 11 -2.97 16.44 -7.89
N TYR A 12 -2.44 16.97 -6.78
CA TYR A 12 -1.00 17.16 -6.62
C TYR A 12 -0.24 15.83 -6.72
N PHE A 13 -0.61 14.84 -5.90
CA PHE A 13 0.09 13.55 -5.90
C PHE A 13 -0.08 12.81 -7.22
N LEU A 14 -1.27 12.86 -7.82
CA LEU A 14 -1.54 12.22 -9.09
C LEU A 14 -0.70 12.85 -10.21
N SER A 15 -0.59 14.18 -10.25
CA SER A 15 0.23 14.87 -11.24
C SER A 15 1.72 14.55 -11.07
N VAL A 16 2.23 14.54 -9.83
CA VAL A 16 3.64 14.22 -9.56
C VAL A 16 3.96 12.77 -9.94
N ILE A 17 3.10 11.83 -9.58
CA ILE A 17 3.27 10.41 -9.94
C ILE A 17 3.24 10.23 -11.45
N LEU A 18 2.30 10.88 -12.16
CA LEU A 18 2.21 10.80 -13.62
C LEU A 18 3.43 11.41 -14.31
N ILE A 19 3.88 12.58 -13.86
CA ILE A 19 5.08 13.22 -14.42
C ILE A 19 6.31 12.33 -14.21
N THR A 20 6.46 11.76 -13.00
CA THR A 20 7.56 10.82 -12.70
C THR A 20 7.49 9.57 -13.57
N ALA A 21 6.29 9.11 -13.95
CA ALA A 21 6.11 7.94 -14.83
C ALA A 21 6.45 8.23 -16.30
N ILE A 22 6.12 9.42 -16.78
CA ILE A 22 6.25 9.78 -18.20
C ILE A 22 7.68 10.24 -18.53
N VAL A 23 8.28 11.04 -17.65
CA VAL A 23 9.59 11.63 -17.90
C VAL A 23 10.70 10.68 -17.46
N GLN A 24 11.27 9.96 -18.42
CA GLN A 24 12.33 8.96 -18.20
C GLN A 24 13.74 9.50 -18.47
N SER A 25 13.99 10.79 -18.24
CA SER A 25 15.34 11.33 -18.33
C SER A 25 16.15 11.04 -17.05
N PRO A 26 17.46 10.69 -17.17
CA PRO A 26 18.26 10.33 -16.00
C PRO A 26 18.36 11.47 -14.97
N VAL A 27 18.45 12.70 -15.44
CA VAL A 27 18.51 13.89 -14.56
C VAL A 27 17.21 14.05 -13.76
N PHE A 28 16.06 13.92 -14.43
CA PHE A 28 14.76 14.03 -13.79
C PHE A 28 14.50 12.91 -12.79
N MET A 29 14.96 11.69 -13.09
CA MET A 29 14.84 10.55 -12.16
C MET A 29 15.64 10.78 -10.87
N ALA A 30 16.85 11.34 -10.96
CA ALA A 30 17.65 11.70 -9.78
C ALA A 30 16.97 12.79 -8.95
N GLU A 31 16.44 13.84 -9.61
CA GLU A 31 15.68 14.91 -8.95
C GLU A 31 14.41 14.38 -8.28
N ALA A 32 13.64 13.52 -8.97
CA ALA A 32 12.45 12.90 -8.43
C ALA A 32 12.74 12.04 -7.19
N LEU A 33 13.87 11.32 -7.18
CA LEU A 33 14.30 10.54 -6.03
C LEU A 33 14.62 11.44 -4.83
N VAL A 34 15.39 12.50 -5.04
CA VAL A 34 15.73 13.45 -3.97
C VAL A 34 14.48 14.13 -3.42
N CYS A 35 13.62 14.64 -4.30
CA CYS A 35 12.37 15.30 -3.89
C CYS A 35 11.43 14.33 -3.14
N SER A 36 11.25 13.11 -3.63
CA SER A 36 10.40 12.10 -2.97
C SER A 36 10.95 11.69 -1.61
N ALA A 37 12.27 11.52 -1.49
CA ALA A 37 12.94 11.20 -0.24
C ALA A 37 12.77 12.34 0.78
N VAL A 38 13.11 13.57 0.41
CA VAL A 38 12.96 14.76 1.27
C VAL A 38 11.51 14.88 1.75
N PHE A 39 10.55 14.75 0.84
CA PHE A 39 9.14 14.83 1.17
C PHE A 39 8.69 13.73 2.13
N ALA A 40 9.11 12.48 1.89
CA ALA A 40 8.79 11.34 2.75
C ALA A 40 9.42 11.50 4.15
N PHE A 41 10.66 12.01 4.24
CA PHE A 41 11.32 12.28 5.53
C PHE A 41 10.60 13.39 6.32
N LEU A 42 10.18 14.46 5.66
CA LEU A 42 9.42 15.55 6.29
C LEU A 42 8.07 15.08 6.84
N LEU A 43 7.41 14.14 6.15
CA LEU A 43 6.11 13.62 6.57
C LEU A 43 6.20 12.52 7.62
N ASN A 44 7.12 11.58 7.46
CA ASN A 44 7.14 10.31 8.20
C ASN A 44 8.37 10.13 9.10
N GLY A 45 9.38 10.98 9.02
CA GLY A 45 10.59 10.91 9.85
C GLY A 45 11.22 9.50 9.83
N LYS A 46 11.35 8.89 11.03
CA LYS A 46 11.97 7.56 11.20
C LYS A 46 11.28 6.44 10.42
N THR A 47 9.97 6.55 10.18
CA THR A 47 9.22 5.54 9.41
C THR A 47 9.61 5.59 7.93
N ALA A 48 9.87 6.78 7.39
CA ALA A 48 10.35 6.92 6.01
C ALA A 48 11.72 6.26 5.81
N ALA A 49 12.65 6.45 6.77
CA ALA A 49 13.96 5.80 6.73
C ALA A 49 13.85 4.27 6.75
N ARG A 50 13.00 3.71 7.63
CA ARG A 50 12.75 2.28 7.70
C ARG A 50 12.15 1.74 6.39
N THR A 51 11.21 2.45 5.80
CA THR A 51 10.59 2.04 4.54
C THR A 51 11.60 2.10 3.39
N LEU A 52 12.44 3.13 3.34
CA LEU A 52 13.51 3.22 2.35
C LEU A 52 14.46 2.02 2.45
N PHE A 53 14.84 1.65 3.66
CA PHE A 53 15.72 0.49 3.88
C PHE A 53 15.07 -0.83 3.46
N VAL A 54 13.76 -1.00 3.71
CA VAL A 54 12.99 -2.19 3.28
C VAL A 54 12.78 -2.22 1.77
N MET A 55 12.65 -1.05 1.11
CA MET A 55 12.44 -0.96 -0.33
C MET A 55 13.73 -1.07 -1.15
N LEU A 56 14.89 -0.84 -0.52
CA LEU A 56 16.18 -0.93 -1.19
C LEU A 56 16.43 -2.32 -1.82
N PRO A 57 16.19 -3.46 -1.16
CA PRO A 57 16.34 -4.77 -1.80
C PRO A 57 15.33 -4.99 -2.94
N MET A 58 14.12 -4.46 -2.84
CA MET A 58 13.13 -4.55 -3.91
C MET A 58 13.56 -3.73 -5.16
N ALA A 59 14.09 -2.54 -4.94
CA ALA A 59 14.62 -1.71 -6.02
C ALA A 59 15.85 -2.36 -6.68
N LEU A 60 16.71 -2.96 -5.86
CA LEU A 60 17.87 -3.69 -6.37
C LEU A 60 17.45 -4.92 -7.16
N LEU A 61 16.45 -5.64 -6.71
CA LEU A 61 15.85 -6.76 -7.46
C LEU A 61 15.30 -6.29 -8.81
N ALA A 62 14.55 -5.19 -8.84
CA ALA A 62 14.02 -4.61 -10.07
C ALA A 62 15.14 -4.18 -11.03
N ALA A 63 16.22 -3.59 -10.51
CA ALA A 63 17.39 -3.21 -11.29
C ALA A 63 18.09 -4.46 -11.88
N VAL A 64 18.27 -5.52 -11.11
CA VAL A 64 18.87 -6.79 -11.56
C VAL A 64 18.01 -7.44 -12.64
N ILE A 65 16.70 -7.51 -12.44
CA ILE A 65 15.79 -8.06 -13.44
C ILE A 65 15.89 -7.27 -14.74
N ASN A 66 15.87 -5.93 -14.66
CA ASN A 66 16.01 -5.08 -15.84
C ASN A 66 17.36 -5.30 -16.54
N LEU A 67 18.46 -5.43 -15.79
CA LEU A 67 19.79 -5.70 -16.31
C LEU A 67 19.86 -7.04 -17.06
N LEU A 68 19.20 -8.09 -16.55
CA LEU A 68 19.22 -9.42 -17.14
C LEU A 68 18.35 -9.54 -18.41
N PHE A 69 17.25 -8.78 -18.48
CA PHE A 69 16.27 -8.88 -19.56
C PHE A 69 16.39 -7.77 -20.62
N SER A 70 17.14 -6.72 -20.36
CA SER A 70 17.30 -5.58 -21.28
C SER A 70 18.61 -5.68 -22.06
N ASN A 71 18.50 -5.75 -23.38
CA ASN A 71 19.64 -5.74 -24.32
C ASN A 71 19.75 -4.36 -24.98
N ARG A 72 20.08 -3.32 -24.24
CA ARG A 72 20.19 -1.95 -24.77
C ARG A 72 21.63 -1.48 -24.63
N GLY A 73 22.25 -1.08 -25.72
CA GLY A 73 23.58 -0.46 -25.72
C GLY A 73 24.59 -1.16 -26.63
N ILE A 74 25.69 -0.47 -26.89
CA ILE A 74 26.75 -0.86 -27.84
C ILE A 74 27.98 -1.35 -27.08
N THR A 75 28.25 -0.86 -25.86
CA THR A 75 29.44 -1.17 -25.05
C THR A 75 29.22 -2.45 -24.23
N VAL A 76 29.65 -3.58 -24.78
CA VAL A 76 29.52 -4.89 -24.11
C VAL A 76 30.58 -5.06 -23.03
N LEU A 77 30.16 -5.15 -21.77
CA LEU A 77 31.02 -5.43 -20.62
C LEU A 77 31.18 -6.94 -20.37
N ALA A 78 30.10 -7.69 -20.48
CA ALA A 78 30.13 -9.14 -20.30
C ALA A 78 29.03 -9.81 -21.14
N LYS A 79 29.32 -11.03 -21.62
CA LYS A 79 28.32 -11.86 -22.28
C LYS A 79 27.84 -12.93 -21.30
N LEU A 80 26.53 -12.97 -21.04
CA LEU A 80 25.91 -14.05 -20.28
C LEU A 80 25.84 -15.35 -21.10
N PRO A 81 25.89 -16.52 -20.45
CA PRO A 81 25.63 -17.80 -21.11
C PRO A 81 24.25 -17.89 -21.76
N SER A 82 23.33 -17.06 -21.32
CA SER A 82 21.96 -16.94 -21.82
C SER A 82 21.84 -16.16 -23.15
N GLY A 83 22.94 -15.72 -23.76
CA GLY A 83 22.95 -14.95 -25.01
C GLY A 83 22.75 -13.45 -24.84
N ASN A 84 22.42 -12.98 -23.65
CA ASN A 84 22.28 -11.55 -23.37
C ASN A 84 23.63 -10.90 -23.07
N SER A 85 23.84 -9.71 -23.62
CA SER A 85 25.05 -8.91 -23.38
C SER A 85 24.78 -7.87 -22.32
N ILE A 86 25.54 -7.88 -21.22
CA ILE A 86 25.52 -6.78 -20.25
C ILE A 86 26.30 -5.63 -20.82
N THR A 87 25.64 -4.51 -21.05
CA THR A 87 26.24 -3.28 -21.54
C THR A 87 26.30 -2.23 -20.45
N LEU A 88 27.22 -1.29 -20.53
CA LEU A 88 27.36 -0.19 -19.58
C LEU A 88 26.10 0.67 -19.54
N GLU A 89 25.48 0.90 -20.69
CA GLU A 89 24.24 1.65 -20.83
C GLU A 89 23.07 0.95 -20.12
N THR A 90 22.98 -0.38 -20.25
CA THR A 90 21.94 -1.16 -19.55
C THR A 90 22.15 -1.12 -18.04
N LEU A 91 23.39 -1.14 -17.56
CA LEU A 91 23.69 -1.05 -16.14
C LEU A 91 23.28 0.30 -15.55
N ILE A 92 23.61 1.39 -16.23
CA ILE A 92 23.20 2.74 -15.82
C ILE A 92 21.67 2.85 -15.84
N PHE A 93 21.03 2.38 -16.91
CA PHE A 93 19.56 2.42 -17.04
C PHE A 93 18.86 1.59 -15.95
N SER A 94 19.39 0.41 -15.63
CA SER A 94 18.82 -0.44 -14.57
C SER A 94 18.93 0.21 -13.18
N LEU A 95 20.04 0.92 -12.90
CA LEU A 95 20.20 1.67 -11.66
C LEU A 95 19.15 2.79 -11.54
N PHE A 96 18.92 3.53 -12.63
CA PHE A 96 17.88 4.57 -12.67
C PHE A 96 16.48 3.97 -12.53
N THR A 97 16.21 2.80 -13.11
CA THR A 97 14.94 2.10 -12.93
C THR A 97 14.70 1.71 -11.46
N GLY A 98 15.75 1.25 -10.77
CA GLY A 98 15.70 0.99 -9.33
C GLY A 98 15.40 2.26 -8.53
N ALA A 99 16.07 3.36 -8.84
CA ALA A 99 15.85 4.67 -8.22
C ALA A 99 14.41 5.18 -8.44
N MET A 100 13.89 5.03 -9.65
CA MET A 100 12.51 5.37 -9.99
C MET A 100 11.50 4.55 -9.18
N THR A 101 11.75 3.25 -9.00
CA THR A 101 10.89 2.38 -8.16
C THR A 101 10.83 2.88 -6.72
N ILE A 102 11.97 3.27 -6.14
CA ILE A 102 12.01 3.88 -4.80
C ILE A 102 11.21 5.18 -4.77
N SER A 103 11.38 6.06 -5.77
CA SER A 103 10.67 7.33 -5.84
C SER A 103 9.15 7.13 -5.88
N PHE A 104 8.65 6.19 -6.67
CA PHE A 104 7.22 5.85 -6.70
C PHE A 104 6.70 5.44 -5.34
N VAL A 105 7.38 4.50 -4.68
CA VAL A 105 6.95 4.03 -3.36
C VAL A 105 6.95 5.17 -2.36
N MET A 106 7.95 6.05 -2.38
CA MET A 106 8.00 7.21 -1.48
C MET A 106 6.85 8.20 -1.73
N TRP A 107 6.47 8.45 -2.99
CA TRP A 107 5.31 9.26 -3.33
C TRP A 107 4.00 8.61 -2.87
N PHE A 108 3.85 7.28 -3.03
CA PHE A 108 2.69 6.55 -2.53
C PHE A 108 2.57 6.57 -1.01
N ILE A 109 3.67 6.51 -0.28
CA ILE A 109 3.66 6.65 1.19
C ILE A 109 3.19 8.05 1.59
N GLY A 110 3.67 9.08 0.89
CA GLY A 110 3.21 10.45 1.09
C GLY A 110 1.72 10.60 0.81
N LEU A 111 1.24 10.05 -0.30
CA LEU A 111 -0.17 10.01 -0.67
C LEU A 111 -1.01 9.32 0.41
N ASN A 112 -0.65 8.13 0.84
CA ASN A 112 -1.38 7.37 1.87
C ASN A 112 -1.49 8.12 3.20
N LYS A 113 -0.49 8.89 3.56
CA LYS A 113 -0.52 9.69 4.79
C LYS A 113 -1.40 10.94 4.66
N CYS A 114 -1.42 11.56 3.49
CA CYS A 114 -2.23 12.76 3.23
C CYS A 114 -3.70 12.42 2.94
N MET A 115 -3.95 11.23 2.35
CA MET A 115 -5.28 10.74 1.97
C MET A 115 -5.81 9.79 3.05
N THR A 116 -6.56 10.33 3.98
CA THR A 116 -7.31 9.53 4.96
C THR A 116 -8.54 8.90 4.30
N SER A 117 -9.08 7.83 4.91
CA SER A 117 -10.29 7.15 4.42
C SER A 117 -11.46 8.12 4.19
N ASP A 118 -11.64 9.10 5.08
CA ASP A 118 -12.72 10.10 4.96
C ASP A 118 -12.52 11.02 3.74
N LYS A 119 -11.29 11.42 3.45
CA LYS A 119 -10.96 12.23 2.27
C LYS A 119 -11.16 11.46 0.98
N THR A 120 -10.87 10.15 0.99
CA THR A 120 -11.10 9.27 -0.16
C THR A 120 -12.59 9.10 -0.44
N VAL A 121 -13.40 8.90 0.60
CA VAL A 121 -14.86 8.84 0.49
C VAL A 121 -15.44 10.16 -0.05
N TYR A 122 -14.93 11.29 0.41
CA TYR A 122 -15.34 12.60 -0.10
C TYR A 122 -15.06 12.78 -1.60
N LEU A 123 -13.87 12.33 -2.06
CA LEU A 123 -13.54 12.36 -3.50
C LEU A 123 -14.43 11.45 -4.33
N LEU A 124 -14.67 10.22 -3.85
CA LEU A 124 -15.60 9.28 -4.50
C LEU A 124 -17.02 9.82 -4.53
N GLY A 125 -17.46 10.50 -3.46
CA GLY A 125 -18.79 11.08 -3.36
C GLY A 125 -19.08 12.09 -4.44
N LYS A 126 -18.06 12.83 -4.87
CA LYS A 126 -18.20 13.80 -5.96
C LYS A 126 -18.27 13.14 -7.34
N ALA A 127 -17.59 12.01 -7.53
CA ALA A 127 -17.55 11.27 -8.79
C ALA A 127 -18.71 10.26 -8.92
N LEU A 128 -19.00 9.51 -7.85
CA LEU A 128 -19.97 8.41 -7.84
C LEU A 128 -20.73 8.40 -6.49
N PRO A 129 -21.83 9.16 -6.37
CA PRO A 129 -22.55 9.36 -5.09
C PRO A 129 -23.03 8.06 -4.45
N SER A 130 -23.54 7.10 -5.26
CA SER A 130 -24.03 5.82 -4.74
C SER A 130 -22.95 4.95 -4.12
N LEU A 131 -21.76 4.91 -4.75
CA LEU A 131 -20.61 4.18 -4.20
C LEU A 131 -20.07 4.85 -2.93
N ALA A 132 -20.08 6.18 -2.87
CA ALA A 132 -19.66 6.89 -1.68
C ALA A 132 -20.57 6.63 -0.47
N LEU A 133 -21.88 6.53 -0.67
CA LEU A 133 -22.81 6.16 0.39
C LEU A 133 -22.53 4.74 0.89
N LEU A 134 -22.39 3.77 -0.01
CA LEU A 134 -22.06 2.39 0.36
C LEU A 134 -20.72 2.32 1.12
N LEU A 135 -19.69 3.02 0.62
CA LEU A 135 -18.38 3.03 1.23
C LEU A 135 -18.40 3.71 2.61
N SER A 136 -19.14 4.80 2.76
CA SER A 136 -19.29 5.50 4.04
C SER A 136 -19.98 4.63 5.08
N MET A 137 -21.04 3.90 4.70
CA MET A 137 -21.73 2.97 5.60
C MET A 137 -20.84 1.79 5.98
N THR A 138 -20.10 1.22 5.02
CA THR A 138 -19.18 0.09 5.29
C THR A 138 -18.01 0.53 6.16
N LEU A 139 -17.36 1.66 5.88
CA LEU A 139 -16.26 2.16 6.69
C LEU A 139 -16.67 2.48 8.13
N ARG A 140 -17.90 2.98 8.32
CA ARG A 140 -18.46 3.19 9.67
C ARG A 140 -18.68 1.86 10.39
N SER A 141 -19.05 0.80 9.67
CA SER A 141 -19.32 -0.51 10.24
C SER A 141 -18.04 -1.27 10.61
N VAL A 142 -16.92 -1.04 9.91
CA VAL A 142 -15.63 -1.73 10.17
C VAL A 142 -15.17 -1.64 11.62
N PRO A 143 -15.10 -0.48 12.30
CA PRO A 143 -14.68 -0.41 13.70
C PRO A 143 -15.65 -1.13 14.64
N MET A 144 -16.94 -1.17 14.32
CA MET A 144 -17.94 -1.91 15.08
C MET A 144 -17.71 -3.42 14.94
N PHE A 145 -17.51 -3.94 13.74
CA PHE A 145 -17.16 -5.34 13.50
C PHE A 145 -15.84 -5.73 14.19
N ALA A 146 -14.83 -4.87 14.13
CA ALA A 146 -13.56 -5.12 14.81
C ALA A 146 -13.71 -5.23 16.33
N ARG A 147 -14.56 -4.42 16.96
CA ARG A 147 -14.86 -4.51 18.40
C ARG A 147 -15.61 -5.80 18.73
N ARG A 148 -16.63 -6.17 17.96
CA ARG A 148 -17.39 -7.40 18.14
C ARG A 148 -16.53 -8.65 17.95
N ALA A 149 -15.68 -8.67 16.93
CA ALA A 149 -14.72 -9.76 16.73
C ALA A 149 -13.76 -9.92 17.92
N LYS A 150 -13.28 -8.80 18.50
CA LYS A 150 -12.46 -8.83 19.72
C LYS A 150 -13.23 -9.37 20.93
N GLN A 151 -14.50 -8.99 21.10
CA GLN A 151 -15.35 -9.49 22.18
C GLN A 151 -15.63 -10.99 22.01
N ALA A 152 -15.97 -11.43 20.79
CA ALA A 152 -16.14 -12.85 20.48
C ALA A 152 -14.86 -13.65 20.73
N ALA A 153 -13.69 -13.11 20.35
CA ALA A 153 -12.40 -13.73 20.62
C ALA A 153 -12.13 -13.86 22.13
N ALA A 154 -12.44 -12.81 22.90
CA ALA A 154 -12.31 -12.83 24.34
C ALA A 154 -13.25 -13.87 24.99
N ALA A 155 -14.50 -13.96 24.56
CA ALA A 155 -15.46 -14.96 25.05
C ALA A 155 -14.99 -16.39 24.74
N GLN A 156 -14.46 -16.64 23.54
CA GLN A 156 -13.92 -17.95 23.15
C GLN A 156 -12.70 -18.36 23.99
N ARG A 157 -11.91 -17.39 24.42
CA ARG A 157 -10.77 -17.61 25.32
C ARG A 157 -11.20 -18.18 26.66
N PHE A 158 -12.32 -17.71 27.23
CA PHE A 158 -12.88 -18.25 28.48
C PHE A 158 -13.41 -19.68 28.33
N VAL A 159 -13.76 -20.11 27.13
CA VAL A 159 -14.22 -21.48 26.82
C VAL A 159 -13.05 -22.40 26.44
N GLY A 160 -11.79 -21.92 26.52
CA GLY A 160 -10.60 -22.72 26.23
C GLY A 160 -10.21 -22.77 24.74
N ASN A 161 -10.88 -22.00 23.87
CA ASN A 161 -10.55 -21.87 22.45
C ASN A 161 -9.69 -20.63 22.20
N ASP A 162 -8.43 -20.64 22.64
CA ASP A 162 -7.55 -19.50 22.42
C ASP A 162 -7.02 -19.49 20.96
N ILE A 163 -7.22 -18.35 20.27
CA ILE A 163 -6.72 -18.13 18.90
C ILE A 163 -5.20 -18.05 18.87
N TYR A 164 -4.57 -17.69 19.98
CA TYR A 164 -3.13 -17.48 20.09
C TYR A 164 -2.36 -18.74 20.50
N GLU A 165 -3.03 -19.76 21.03
CA GLU A 165 -2.41 -21.00 21.47
C GLU A 165 -2.69 -22.14 20.47
N GLY A 166 -1.68 -23.01 20.28
CA GLY A 166 -1.80 -24.19 19.45
C GLY A 166 -1.14 -24.11 18.07
N ASN A 167 -1.28 -25.21 17.32
CA ASN A 167 -0.68 -25.38 16.00
C ASN A 167 -1.39 -24.47 14.97
N PHE A 168 -0.73 -24.13 13.87
CA PHE A 168 -1.24 -23.24 12.81
C PHE A 168 -2.66 -23.59 12.35
N ARG A 169 -2.97 -24.90 12.20
CA ARG A 169 -4.33 -25.39 11.85
C ARG A 169 -5.36 -25.09 12.94
N SER A 170 -4.99 -25.25 14.22
CA SER A 170 -5.86 -24.92 15.36
C SER A 170 -6.19 -23.44 15.39
N ARG A 171 -5.20 -22.59 15.19
CA ARG A 171 -5.36 -21.12 15.14
C ARG A 171 -6.31 -20.68 14.03
N ILE A 172 -6.20 -21.28 12.83
CA ILE A 172 -7.13 -21.00 11.72
C ILE A 172 -8.54 -21.42 12.10
N ARG A 173 -8.71 -22.62 12.67
CA ARG A 173 -10.02 -23.13 13.06
C ARG A 173 -10.69 -22.25 14.11
N SER A 174 -9.96 -21.87 15.14
CA SER A 174 -10.44 -20.94 16.17
C SER A 174 -10.75 -19.56 15.59
N GLY A 175 -9.93 -19.05 14.66
CA GLY A 175 -10.19 -17.79 13.97
C GLY A 175 -11.47 -17.82 13.13
N VAL A 176 -11.70 -18.89 12.37
CA VAL A 176 -12.94 -19.10 11.60
C VAL A 176 -14.16 -19.18 12.53
N HIS A 177 -14.04 -19.86 13.66
CA HIS A 177 -15.13 -19.97 14.63
C HIS A 177 -15.49 -18.60 15.24
N VAL A 178 -14.50 -17.79 15.64
CA VAL A 178 -14.70 -16.41 16.12
C VAL A 178 -15.36 -15.55 15.05
N LEU A 179 -14.93 -15.69 13.79
CA LEU A 179 -15.55 -14.96 12.68
C LEU A 179 -17.01 -15.36 12.49
N SER A 180 -17.31 -16.65 12.53
CA SER A 180 -18.67 -17.18 12.44
C SER A 180 -19.58 -16.61 13.55
N VAL A 181 -19.10 -16.63 14.79
CA VAL A 181 -19.85 -16.08 15.94
C VAL A 181 -20.07 -14.57 15.75
N ALA A 182 -19.04 -13.81 15.34
CA ALA A 182 -19.16 -12.39 15.14
C ALA A 182 -20.15 -12.02 14.00
N VAL A 183 -20.19 -12.82 12.94
CA VAL A 183 -21.14 -12.62 11.82
C VAL A 183 -22.57 -12.95 12.29
N THR A 184 -22.77 -14.07 13.00
CA THR A 184 -24.09 -14.46 13.53
C THR A 184 -24.63 -13.39 14.48
N ASP A 185 -23.83 -12.92 15.43
CA ASP A 185 -24.21 -11.85 16.37
C ASP A 185 -24.59 -10.56 15.63
N THR A 186 -23.88 -10.25 14.56
CA THR A 186 -24.18 -9.06 13.74
C THR A 186 -25.49 -9.19 12.98
N LEU A 187 -25.77 -10.37 12.40
CA LEU A 187 -27.00 -10.65 11.71
C LEU A 187 -28.20 -10.60 12.66
N GLU A 188 -28.06 -11.20 13.83
CA GLU A 188 -29.09 -11.19 14.87
C GLU A 188 -29.40 -9.76 15.32
N HIS A 189 -28.37 -8.96 15.58
CA HIS A 189 -28.56 -7.55 15.96
C HIS A 189 -29.18 -6.70 14.84
N SER A 190 -28.83 -6.98 13.58
CA SER A 190 -29.44 -6.29 12.45
C SER A 190 -30.93 -6.64 12.30
N ALA A 191 -31.29 -7.90 12.58
CA ALA A 191 -32.67 -8.35 12.58
C ALA A 191 -33.50 -7.70 13.72
N TYR A 192 -32.90 -7.59 14.93
CA TYR A 192 -33.56 -6.87 16.03
C TYR A 192 -33.76 -5.39 15.72
N THR A 193 -32.76 -4.74 15.08
CA THR A 193 -32.87 -3.33 14.70
C THR A 193 -33.95 -3.12 13.64
N ALA A 194 -34.03 -4.01 12.63
CA ALA A 194 -35.09 -3.96 11.62
C ALA A 194 -36.49 -4.19 12.20
N ARG A 195 -36.61 -5.01 13.25
CA ARG A 195 -37.87 -5.29 13.91
C ARG A 195 -38.35 -4.15 14.84
N SER A 196 -37.41 -3.29 15.27
CA SER A 196 -37.68 -2.13 16.12
C SER A 196 -38.06 -0.87 15.34
N MET A 197 -37.92 -0.86 14.02
CA MET A 197 -38.35 0.19 13.10
C MET A 197 -39.75 -0.08 12.57
#